data_e5a9e364f6369497cc8e9b780676ee32
#
_entry.id   e5a9e364f6369497cc8e9b780676ee32
#
_cell.length_a   1.000
_cell.length_b   1.000
_cell.length_c   1.000
_cell.angle_alpha   90.00
_cell.angle_beta   90.00
_cell.angle_gamma   90.00
#
_symmetry.space_group_name_H-M   'P 1'
#
loop_
_entity.id
_entity.type
_entity.pdbx_description
1 polymer ?
#
loop_
_entity_poly.entity_id
_entity_poly.type
_entity_poly.pdbx_seq_one_letter_code
_entity_poly.pdbx_strand_id
1 'polypeptide(L)'
;MAVNYYPPCPEPELTYGLPGHTDPNALTILLQDLQVAGLQVLKDGKWIAVNPQPNAFVINIGDQLQALSNGRYKSVWHRAIVNADKARMSIASFLCPHDHAIISPAKPLTEDGSVTIYRNFTYAEYYSKFWSRNLDQEHCLELFKN
;
A
#
# COMPACT_ATOMS: atom_id res chain seq x y z
N MET A 1 -5.77 10.66 -6.87
CA MET A 1 -5.39 11.41 -5.65
C MET A 1 -6.54 11.36 -4.67
N ALA A 2 -6.28 11.15 -3.39
CA ALA A 2 -7.25 11.17 -2.32
C ALA A 2 -6.80 12.14 -1.22
N VAL A 3 -7.74 12.92 -0.68
CA VAL A 3 -7.57 13.73 0.53
C VAL A 3 -8.29 13.00 1.64
N ASN A 4 -7.55 12.57 2.65
CA ASN A 4 -8.08 11.83 3.78
C ASN A 4 -8.17 12.77 4.98
N TYR A 5 -9.34 12.82 5.59
CA TYR A 5 -9.60 13.57 6.83
C TYR A 5 -10.09 12.63 7.91
N TYR A 6 -9.37 12.60 9.02
CA TYR A 6 -9.65 11.78 10.18
C TYR A 6 -10.01 12.71 11.35
N PRO A 7 -11.29 12.83 11.71
CA PRO A 7 -11.70 13.66 12.84
C PRO A 7 -11.17 13.10 14.16
N PRO A 8 -11.14 13.90 15.25
CA PRO A 8 -10.89 13.39 16.58
C PRO A 8 -11.88 12.26 16.93
N CYS A 9 -11.37 11.22 17.58
CA CYS A 9 -12.20 10.09 18.01
C CYS A 9 -11.99 9.86 19.52
N PRO A 10 -13.01 9.99 20.36
CA PRO A 10 -12.87 9.84 21.83
C PRO A 10 -12.34 8.47 22.26
N GLU A 11 -12.61 7.43 21.47
CA GLU A 11 -12.20 6.04 21.75
C GLU A 11 -11.41 5.47 20.55
N PRO A 12 -10.18 5.98 20.31
CA PRO A 12 -9.41 5.68 19.09
C PRO A 12 -8.97 4.21 19.00
N GLU A 13 -8.92 3.50 20.12
CA GLU A 13 -8.60 2.07 20.20
C GLU A 13 -9.74 1.16 19.70
N LEU A 14 -10.98 1.68 19.65
CA LEU A 14 -12.15 0.92 19.20
C LEU A 14 -12.43 1.06 17.70
N THR A 15 -11.65 1.85 16.97
CA THR A 15 -11.88 2.09 15.55
C THR A 15 -10.59 2.22 14.76
N TYR A 16 -10.73 2.20 13.44
CA TYR A 16 -9.64 2.46 12.51
C TYR A 16 -9.90 3.79 11.79
N GLY A 17 -8.83 4.53 11.50
CA GLY A 17 -8.90 5.61 10.51
C GLY A 17 -8.94 5.00 9.10
N LEU A 18 -8.00 4.09 8.82
CA LEU A 18 -7.98 3.25 7.64
C LEU A 18 -7.44 1.87 8.05
N PRO A 19 -8.19 0.78 7.83
CA PRO A 19 -7.75 -0.57 8.17
C PRO A 19 -6.44 -0.95 7.48
N GLY A 20 -5.77 -1.97 8.01
CA GLY A 20 -4.56 -2.52 7.40
C GLY A 20 -4.80 -2.99 5.97
N HIS A 21 -3.94 -2.56 5.05
CA HIS A 21 -4.01 -2.90 3.63
C HIS A 21 -2.64 -2.73 2.97
N THR A 22 -2.50 -3.25 1.76
CA THR A 22 -1.44 -2.91 0.82
C THR A 22 -2.01 -2.02 -0.28
N ASP A 23 -1.18 -1.24 -0.95
CA ASP A 23 -1.62 -0.37 -2.05
C ASP A 23 -1.71 -1.15 -3.37
N PRO A 24 -2.87 -1.12 -4.07
CA PRO A 24 -3.06 -1.88 -5.32
C PRO A 24 -2.34 -1.29 -6.53
N ASN A 25 -1.82 -0.08 -6.43
CA ASN A 25 -1.11 0.66 -7.47
C ASN A 25 0.39 0.32 -7.52
N ALA A 26 1.15 1.04 -8.36
CA ALA A 26 2.61 0.85 -8.44
C ALA A 26 3.33 1.60 -7.33
N LEU A 27 2.98 2.86 -7.10
CA LEU A 27 3.63 3.73 -6.14
C LEU A 27 2.63 4.73 -5.55
N THR A 28 2.69 4.96 -4.26
CA THR A 28 1.93 6.02 -3.57
C THR A 28 2.87 7.07 -3.03
N ILE A 29 2.57 8.33 -3.33
CA ILE A 29 3.25 9.50 -2.76
C ILE A 29 2.30 10.11 -1.73
N LEU A 30 2.70 10.08 -0.46
CA LEU A 30 1.87 10.53 0.66
C LEU A 30 2.47 11.77 1.31
N LEU A 31 1.68 12.83 1.37
CA LEU A 31 1.92 13.99 2.22
C LEU A 31 1.16 13.81 3.53
N GLN A 32 1.88 13.77 4.64
CA GLN A 32 1.30 13.61 5.98
C GLN A 32 1.08 14.95 6.67
N ASP A 33 0.10 14.97 7.58
CA ASP A 33 -0.01 16.00 8.61
C ASP A 33 1.27 16.01 9.46
N LEU A 34 1.85 17.18 9.67
CA LEU A 34 3.11 17.32 10.45
C LEU A 34 2.89 17.28 11.95
N GLN A 35 1.66 17.54 12.42
CA GLN A 35 1.34 17.66 13.85
C GLN A 35 0.80 16.38 14.44
N VAL A 36 0.15 15.53 13.61
CA VAL A 36 -0.54 14.33 14.08
C VAL A 36 -0.01 13.12 13.33
N ALA A 37 0.78 12.29 14.00
CA ALA A 37 1.17 10.98 13.49
C ALA A 37 -0.06 10.06 13.45
N GLY A 38 -0.15 9.22 12.41
CA GLY A 38 -1.27 8.27 12.27
C GLY A 38 -0.95 7.13 11.33
N LEU A 39 0.04 7.27 10.46
CA LEU A 39 0.49 6.17 9.59
C LEU A 39 1.29 5.16 10.40
N GLN A 40 0.95 3.88 10.23
CA GLN A 40 1.72 2.76 10.76
C GLN A 40 1.99 1.74 9.66
N VAL A 41 3.16 1.11 9.69
CA VAL A 41 3.55 0.01 8.81
C VAL A 41 3.73 -1.28 9.61
N LEU A 42 3.38 -2.40 9.01
CA LEU A 42 3.57 -3.71 9.63
C LEU A 42 4.97 -4.23 9.29
N LYS A 43 5.79 -4.43 10.31
CA LYS A 43 7.13 -5.00 10.19
C LYS A 43 7.34 -6.06 11.29
N ASP A 44 7.74 -7.24 10.90
CA ASP A 44 8.02 -8.36 11.81
C ASP A 44 6.87 -8.62 12.80
N GLY A 45 5.63 -8.57 12.30
CA GLY A 45 4.41 -8.79 13.09
C GLY A 45 4.02 -7.62 14.00
N LYS A 46 4.70 -6.48 13.93
CA LYS A 46 4.43 -5.31 14.77
C LYS A 46 4.08 -4.08 13.92
N TRP A 47 3.09 -3.31 14.39
CA TRP A 47 2.76 -2.01 13.81
C TRP A 47 3.73 -0.95 14.30
N ILE A 48 4.47 -0.35 13.38
CA ILE A 48 5.48 0.68 13.66
C ILE A 48 4.99 2.02 13.11
N ALA A 49 5.01 3.05 13.95
CA ALA A 49 4.62 4.39 13.54
C ALA A 49 5.63 4.99 12.55
N VAL A 50 5.11 5.64 11.51
CA VAL A 50 5.87 6.44 10.56
C VAL A 50 5.68 7.90 10.93
N ASN A 51 6.63 8.44 11.68
CA ASN A 51 6.55 9.82 12.14
C ASN A 51 6.69 10.80 10.97
N PRO A 52 5.83 11.82 10.90
CA PRO A 52 5.94 12.85 9.88
C PRO A 52 7.31 13.57 9.95
N GLN A 53 7.87 13.88 8.79
CA GLN A 53 9.10 14.64 8.65
C GLN A 53 8.80 15.93 7.88
N PRO A 54 9.27 17.12 8.34
CA PRO A 54 9.10 18.35 7.58
C PRO A 54 9.73 18.26 6.19
N ASN A 55 9.02 18.81 5.20
CA ASN A 55 9.47 18.87 3.80
C ASN A 55 9.74 17.50 3.16
N ALA A 56 9.09 16.44 3.63
CA ALA A 56 9.26 15.10 3.12
C ALA A 56 7.91 14.46 2.73
N PHE A 57 7.97 13.59 1.73
CA PHE A 57 6.89 12.66 1.41
C PHE A 57 7.22 11.27 1.91
N VAL A 58 6.20 10.51 2.26
CA VAL A 58 6.32 9.06 2.39
C VAL A 58 6.05 8.43 1.04
N ILE A 59 6.92 7.51 0.63
CA ILE A 59 6.76 6.75 -0.61
C ILE A 59 6.43 5.29 -0.25
N ASN A 60 5.22 4.85 -0.61
CA ASN A 60 4.84 3.46 -0.45
C ASN A 60 5.04 2.71 -1.77
N ILE A 61 5.77 1.61 -1.70
CA ILE A 61 5.81 0.62 -2.78
C ILE A 61 4.43 -0.05 -2.83
N GLY A 62 3.80 -0.03 -4.00
CA GLY A 62 2.54 -0.72 -4.23
C GLY A 62 2.73 -2.11 -4.83
N ASP A 63 1.64 -2.85 -4.89
CA ASP A 63 1.61 -4.25 -5.30
C ASP A 63 2.11 -4.46 -6.73
N GLN A 64 1.82 -3.50 -7.65
CA GLN A 64 2.30 -3.62 -9.03
C GLN A 64 3.81 -3.48 -9.12
N LEU A 65 4.43 -2.58 -8.35
CA LEU A 65 5.89 -2.46 -8.32
C LEU A 65 6.54 -3.68 -7.67
N GLN A 66 5.90 -4.30 -6.69
CA GLN A 66 6.36 -5.58 -6.14
C GLN A 66 6.36 -6.66 -7.24
N ALA A 67 5.29 -6.80 -8.02
CA ALA A 67 5.22 -7.76 -9.11
C ALA A 67 6.26 -7.47 -10.21
N LEU A 68 6.33 -6.23 -10.68
CA LEU A 68 7.31 -5.77 -11.69
C LEU A 68 8.76 -6.01 -11.26
N SER A 69 9.07 -5.84 -9.97
CA SER A 69 10.40 -6.07 -9.42
C SER A 69 10.69 -7.54 -9.08
N ASN A 70 9.79 -8.46 -9.45
CA ASN A 70 9.87 -9.87 -9.08
C ASN A 70 10.06 -10.07 -7.56
N GLY A 71 9.36 -9.27 -6.75
CA GLY A 71 9.40 -9.33 -5.29
C GLY A 71 10.62 -8.70 -4.63
N ARG A 72 11.52 -8.02 -5.38
CA ARG A 72 12.68 -7.32 -4.80
C ARG A 72 12.26 -6.13 -3.92
N TYR A 73 11.28 -5.35 -4.38
CA TYR A 73 10.64 -4.31 -3.59
C TYR A 73 9.33 -4.85 -3.03
N LYS A 74 9.07 -4.58 -1.75
CA LYS A 74 7.90 -5.12 -1.07
C LYS A 74 6.83 -4.07 -0.89
N SER A 75 5.60 -4.40 -1.27
CA SER A 75 4.40 -3.68 -0.84
C SER A 75 4.07 -4.13 0.57
N VAL A 76 4.17 -3.21 1.52
CA VAL A 76 4.00 -3.53 2.93
C VAL A 76 2.61 -3.17 3.42
N TRP A 77 2.09 -3.96 4.35
CA TRP A 77 0.87 -3.65 5.07
C TRP A 77 1.04 -2.35 5.84
N HIS A 78 0.09 -1.44 5.69
CA HIS A 78 0.06 -0.19 6.43
C HIS A 78 -1.38 0.17 6.79
N ARG A 79 -1.53 1.02 7.79
CA ARG A 79 -2.83 1.50 8.28
C ARG A 79 -2.75 2.93 8.75
N ALA A 80 -3.91 3.58 8.90
CA ALA A 80 -4.02 4.87 9.59
C ALA A 80 -4.81 4.68 10.88
N ILE A 81 -4.27 5.20 11.98
CA ILE A 81 -4.96 5.31 13.27
C ILE A 81 -5.52 6.72 13.44
N VAL A 82 -6.58 6.85 14.21
CA VAL A 82 -7.15 8.13 14.62
C VAL A 82 -6.54 8.62 15.94
N ASN A 83 -6.77 9.88 16.26
CA ASN A 83 -6.28 10.51 17.48
C ASN A 83 -7.48 10.95 18.33
N ALA A 84 -7.35 10.91 19.66
CA ALA A 84 -8.44 11.27 20.58
C ALA A 84 -8.79 12.76 20.50
N ASP A 85 -7.78 13.63 20.42
CA ASP A 85 -7.93 15.06 20.65
C ASP A 85 -7.81 15.91 19.37
N LYS A 86 -7.15 15.39 18.35
CA LYS A 86 -6.79 16.16 17.15
C LYS A 86 -7.23 15.46 15.87
N ALA A 87 -7.75 16.25 14.96
CA ALA A 87 -7.94 15.80 13.57
C ALA A 87 -6.60 15.60 12.88
N ARG A 88 -6.56 14.68 11.93
CA ARG A 88 -5.42 14.44 11.04
C ARG A 88 -5.86 14.55 9.59
N MET A 89 -5.04 15.17 8.76
CA MET A 89 -5.23 15.19 7.31
C MET A 89 -4.03 14.57 6.59
N SER A 90 -4.29 13.90 5.47
CA SER A 90 -3.22 13.46 4.57
C SER A 90 -3.67 13.49 3.12
N ILE A 91 -2.72 13.63 2.21
CA ILE A 91 -2.97 13.64 0.77
C ILE A 91 -2.15 12.52 0.14
N ALA A 92 -2.83 11.58 -0.51
CA ALA A 92 -2.21 10.46 -1.21
C ALA A 92 -2.39 10.60 -2.73
N SER A 93 -1.29 10.53 -3.47
CA SER A 93 -1.29 10.45 -4.94
C SER A 93 -0.86 9.06 -5.37
N PHE A 94 -1.67 8.40 -6.20
CA PHE A 94 -1.47 7.03 -6.63
C PHE A 94 -1.01 6.98 -8.08
N LEU A 95 0.10 6.33 -8.34
CA LEU A 95 0.58 6.00 -9.68
C LEU A 95 0.05 4.62 -10.08
N CYS A 96 -1.03 4.62 -10.86
CA CYS A 96 -1.70 3.39 -11.29
C CYS A 96 -1.32 3.06 -12.73
N PRO A 97 -1.13 1.77 -13.08
CA PRO A 97 -1.09 1.34 -14.47
C PRO A 97 -2.44 1.58 -15.18
N HIS A 98 -2.41 1.55 -16.51
CA HIS A 98 -3.65 1.47 -17.29
C HIS A 98 -4.29 0.08 -17.12
N ASP A 99 -5.62 -0.02 -17.19
CA ASP A 99 -6.38 -1.25 -16.95
C ASP A 99 -5.90 -2.46 -17.76
N HIS A 100 -5.56 -2.24 -19.04
CA HIS A 100 -5.07 -3.28 -19.94
C HIS A 100 -3.54 -3.45 -19.92
N ALA A 101 -2.83 -2.72 -19.04
CA ALA A 101 -1.40 -2.92 -18.90
C ALA A 101 -1.13 -4.34 -18.38
N ILE A 102 -0.24 -5.04 -19.07
CA ILE A 102 0.24 -6.34 -18.64
C ILE A 102 1.32 -6.12 -17.59
N ILE A 103 1.08 -6.64 -16.41
CA ILE A 103 2.04 -6.65 -15.31
C ILE A 103 2.77 -7.99 -15.32
N SER A 104 4.08 -7.92 -15.37
CA SER A 104 4.96 -9.09 -15.33
C SER A 104 6.30 -8.69 -14.74
N PRO A 105 7.06 -9.60 -14.14
CA PRO A 105 8.44 -9.32 -13.75
C PRO A 105 9.25 -8.75 -14.91
N ALA A 106 10.01 -7.69 -14.66
CA ALA A 106 10.82 -7.03 -15.68
C ALA A 106 11.88 -7.98 -16.23
N LYS A 107 12.03 -8.04 -17.58
CA LYS A 107 12.93 -8.98 -18.26
C LYS A 107 14.35 -9.04 -17.68
N PRO A 108 15.04 -7.91 -17.40
CA PRO A 108 16.39 -7.98 -16.83
C PRO A 108 16.49 -8.69 -15.47
N LEU A 109 15.35 -8.91 -14.80
CA LEU A 109 15.29 -9.61 -13.52
C LEU A 109 15.03 -11.12 -13.66
N THR A 110 14.82 -11.60 -14.89
CA THR A 110 14.47 -13.00 -15.20
C THR A 110 15.37 -13.61 -16.28
N GLU A 111 16.19 -12.81 -16.98
CA GLU A 111 17.06 -13.25 -18.08
C GLU A 111 18.25 -14.12 -17.62
N ASP A 112 18.64 -14.02 -16.35
CA ASP A 112 19.72 -14.81 -15.74
C ASP A 112 19.29 -16.23 -15.29
N GLY A 113 18.07 -16.65 -15.64
CA GLY A 113 17.48 -17.91 -15.19
C GLY A 113 16.82 -17.82 -13.80
N SER A 114 16.69 -16.64 -13.24
CA SER A 114 15.97 -16.42 -11.97
C SER A 114 14.52 -16.87 -12.09
N VAL A 115 14.01 -17.51 -11.03
CA VAL A 115 12.62 -17.96 -10.97
C VAL A 115 11.68 -16.76 -11.02
N THR A 116 10.72 -16.82 -11.93
CA THR A 116 9.64 -15.85 -12.02
C THR A 116 8.62 -16.12 -10.93
N ILE A 117 8.52 -15.22 -9.96
CA ILE A 117 7.63 -15.38 -8.79
C ILE A 117 6.17 -15.15 -9.19
N TYR A 118 5.91 -14.15 -10.03
CA TYR A 118 4.56 -13.76 -10.43
C TYR A 118 4.28 -14.13 -11.88
N ARG A 119 3.08 -14.66 -12.15
CA ARG A 119 2.58 -14.85 -13.52
C ARG A 119 2.24 -13.50 -14.16
N ASN A 120 2.02 -13.52 -15.47
CA ASN A 120 1.48 -12.35 -16.16
C ASN A 120 -0.01 -12.15 -15.83
N PHE A 121 -0.42 -10.90 -15.63
CA PHE A 121 -1.82 -10.53 -15.42
C PHE A 121 -2.05 -9.10 -15.91
N THR A 122 -3.31 -8.72 -16.15
CA THR A 122 -3.66 -7.32 -16.42
C THR A 122 -3.94 -6.57 -15.13
N TYR A 123 -3.71 -5.26 -15.13
CA TYR A 123 -4.05 -4.44 -13.96
C TYR A 123 -5.54 -4.53 -13.62
N ALA A 124 -6.44 -4.57 -14.62
CA ALA A 124 -7.87 -4.76 -14.42
C ALA A 124 -8.21 -6.07 -13.71
N GLU A 125 -7.55 -7.19 -14.11
CA GLU A 125 -7.72 -8.48 -13.42
C GLU A 125 -7.33 -8.37 -11.94
N TYR A 126 -6.16 -7.79 -11.68
CA TYR A 126 -5.67 -7.57 -10.33
C TYR A 126 -6.63 -6.69 -9.51
N TYR A 127 -7.01 -5.55 -10.05
CA TYR A 127 -7.86 -4.55 -9.38
C TYR A 127 -9.24 -5.11 -9.02
N SER A 128 -9.82 -5.92 -9.91
CA SER A 128 -11.08 -6.64 -9.64
C SER A 128 -10.93 -7.61 -8.45
N LYS A 129 -9.86 -8.39 -8.39
CA LYS A 129 -9.58 -9.31 -7.28
C LYS A 129 -9.30 -8.54 -5.99
N PHE A 130 -8.56 -7.45 -6.06
CA PHE A 130 -8.24 -6.62 -4.91
C PHE A 130 -9.50 -6.11 -4.19
N TRP A 131 -10.49 -5.63 -4.92
CA TRP A 131 -11.73 -5.09 -4.34
C TRP A 131 -12.77 -6.16 -3.98
N SER A 132 -12.68 -7.36 -4.54
CA SER A 132 -13.59 -8.46 -4.21
C SER A 132 -13.17 -9.27 -2.98
N ARG A 133 -11.96 -9.03 -2.43
CA ARG A 133 -11.46 -9.75 -1.25
C ARG A 133 -12.05 -9.18 0.05
N ASN A 134 -12.06 -9.99 1.10
CA ASN A 134 -12.29 -9.53 2.45
C ASN A 134 -11.03 -8.83 3.00
N LEU A 135 -11.20 -7.83 3.88
CA LEU A 135 -10.09 -7.05 4.45
C LEU A 135 -9.11 -7.87 5.32
N ASP A 136 -9.56 -9.02 5.83
CA ASP A 136 -8.77 -9.91 6.68
C ASP A 136 -8.03 -11.01 5.90
N GLN A 137 -8.04 -10.94 4.56
CA GLN A 137 -7.40 -11.95 3.72
C GLN A 137 -5.92 -11.64 3.47
N GLU A 138 -5.21 -12.68 3.04
CA GLU A 138 -3.82 -12.60 2.62
C GLU A 138 -3.57 -11.52 1.56
N HIS A 139 -2.31 -11.17 1.40
CA HIS A 139 -1.87 -10.22 0.38
C HIS A 139 -2.37 -10.62 -1.00
N CYS A 140 -3.11 -9.74 -1.69
CA CYS A 140 -3.77 -10.06 -2.97
C CYS A 140 -2.82 -10.64 -4.03
N LEU A 141 -1.55 -10.24 -4.03
CA LEU A 141 -0.53 -10.77 -4.95
C LEU A 141 -0.23 -12.27 -4.76
N GLU A 142 -0.60 -12.88 -3.64
CA GLU A 142 -0.45 -14.33 -3.47
C GLU A 142 -1.25 -15.13 -4.51
N LEU A 143 -2.39 -14.59 -4.96
CA LEU A 143 -3.23 -15.17 -6.02
C LEU A 143 -2.59 -15.10 -7.41
N PHE A 144 -1.50 -14.34 -7.56
CA PHE A 144 -0.82 -14.09 -8.84
C PHE A 144 0.59 -14.69 -8.89
N LYS A 145 0.95 -15.49 -7.90
CA LYS A 145 2.20 -16.27 -7.92
C LYS A 145 2.10 -17.49 -8.86
N ASN A 146 3.26 -17.89 -9.40
CA ASN A 146 3.41 -19.14 -10.16
C ASN A 146 3.39 -20.34 -9.23
#